data_c8353a461c64b2fef37d4b07277fa226
#
_entry.id   c8353a461c64b2fef37d4b07277fa226
#
_cell.length_a   1.000
_cell.length_b   1.000
_cell.length_c   1.000
_cell.angle_alpha   90.00
_cell.angle_beta   90.00
_cell.angle_gamma   90.00
#
_symmetry.space_group_name_H-M   'P 1'
#
loop_
_entity.id
_entity.type
_entity.pdbx_description
1 polymer ?
#
loop_
_entity_poly.entity_id
_entity_poly.type
_entity_poly.pdbx_seq_one_letter_code
_entity_poly.pdbx_strand_id
1 'polypeptide(L)'
;MSVKKYLNQIEDFQGKKIIITGATAGIGLSLAKQLASKNAHLVLLARNLTKANQVRDELLAINESIQVDIIQYDQSDYELIDSAVSEIKGKHSDFYALVANAGIMCPPKEKKSKQGYPLTIDTNFLGLKRLLDQIIPSFKNKRYLIQGSLISGYHYSPKIDIYSDKYNVVKQYNISKACVEALWHYYYINNKDNEFILTEPGVTSSDIFRNYIWLFRTVGKVIIRIICHSVDKAALTLLKGLTKDSKNGDFIVPRGLGTISGYPKYKKFPKKRIRDFLINKVRN
;
A
#
# COMPACT_ATOMS: atom_id res chain seq x y z
N MET A 1 -18.42 -5.83 -16.09
CA MET A 1 -17.96 -7.04 -15.33
C MET A 1 -18.12 -6.74 -13.85
N SER A 2 -18.56 -7.68 -12.99
CA SER A 2 -18.58 -7.52 -11.53
C SER A 2 -17.24 -7.90 -10.92
N VAL A 3 -16.93 -7.43 -9.69
CA VAL A 3 -15.73 -7.85 -8.94
C VAL A 3 -15.70 -9.37 -8.80
N LYS A 4 -16.85 -10.01 -8.45
CA LYS A 4 -16.97 -11.47 -8.36
C LYS A 4 -16.56 -12.17 -9.67
N LYS A 5 -17.02 -11.67 -10.82
CA LYS A 5 -16.66 -12.24 -12.13
C LYS A 5 -15.17 -12.07 -12.43
N TYR A 6 -14.54 -10.97 -11.98
CA TYR A 6 -13.09 -10.78 -12.11
C TYR A 6 -12.33 -11.75 -11.20
N LEU A 7 -12.75 -11.92 -9.95
CA LEU A 7 -12.13 -12.87 -9.02
C LEU A 7 -12.15 -14.31 -9.53
N ASN A 8 -13.21 -14.73 -10.24
CA ASN A 8 -13.27 -16.07 -10.82
C ASN A 8 -12.18 -16.32 -11.90
N GLN A 9 -11.59 -15.26 -12.47
CA GLN A 9 -10.49 -15.35 -13.44
C GLN A 9 -9.09 -15.30 -12.78
N ILE A 10 -9.03 -14.99 -11.49
CA ILE A 10 -7.78 -14.94 -10.73
C ILE A 10 -7.44 -16.35 -10.25
N GLU A 11 -6.16 -16.69 -10.34
CA GLU A 11 -5.60 -17.95 -9.84
C GLU A 11 -5.86 -18.14 -8.34
N ASP A 12 -5.73 -19.37 -7.91
CA ASP A 12 -5.73 -19.76 -6.51
C ASP A 12 -4.38 -19.40 -5.85
N PHE A 13 -4.43 -19.05 -4.58
CA PHE A 13 -3.24 -18.71 -3.78
C PHE A 13 -2.97 -19.76 -2.69
N GLN A 14 -3.51 -20.96 -2.82
CA GLN A 14 -3.25 -22.05 -1.88
C GLN A 14 -1.74 -22.26 -1.66
N GLY A 15 -1.34 -22.36 -0.41
CA GLY A 15 0.06 -22.49 -0.01
C GLY A 15 0.89 -21.20 -0.11
N LYS A 16 0.33 -20.10 -0.59
CA LYS A 16 1.02 -18.80 -0.61
C LYS A 16 0.69 -17.99 0.65
N LYS A 17 1.73 -17.62 1.39
CA LYS A 17 1.63 -16.74 2.57
C LYS A 17 1.87 -15.30 2.15
N ILE A 18 0.94 -14.39 2.45
CA ILE A 18 0.99 -12.99 2.04
C ILE A 18 0.93 -12.08 3.27
N ILE A 19 1.95 -11.26 3.43
CA ILE A 19 2.05 -10.26 4.48
C ILE A 19 1.41 -8.95 3.98
N ILE A 20 0.50 -8.35 4.77
CA ILE A 20 -0.21 -7.13 4.37
C ILE A 20 -0.11 -6.07 5.46
N THR A 21 0.45 -4.90 5.13
CA THR A 21 0.37 -3.73 6.01
C THR A 21 -0.95 -2.99 5.81
N GLY A 22 -1.59 -2.56 6.91
CA GLY A 22 -2.86 -1.82 6.84
C GLY A 22 -4.07 -2.66 6.40
N ALA A 23 -4.09 -3.95 6.76
CA ALA A 23 -5.13 -4.90 6.38
C ALA A 23 -6.47 -4.74 7.13
N THR A 24 -6.55 -3.85 8.13
CA THR A 24 -7.74 -3.74 9.00
C THR A 24 -8.79 -2.74 8.54
N ALA A 25 -8.61 -2.10 7.38
CA ALA A 25 -9.57 -1.16 6.81
C ALA A 25 -9.37 -0.97 5.30
N GLY A 26 -10.36 -0.41 4.63
CA GLY A 26 -10.28 0.08 3.25
C GLY A 26 -9.76 -0.96 2.27
N ILE A 27 -8.79 -0.53 1.43
CA ILE A 27 -8.25 -1.36 0.34
C ILE A 27 -7.54 -2.61 0.87
N GLY A 28 -6.76 -2.47 1.96
CA GLY A 28 -6.04 -3.61 2.54
C GLY A 28 -6.98 -4.68 3.11
N LEU A 29 -8.07 -4.28 3.76
CA LEU A 29 -9.11 -5.22 4.23
C LEU A 29 -9.81 -5.91 3.05
N SER A 30 -10.16 -5.16 2.03
CA SER A 30 -10.78 -5.73 0.83
C SER A 30 -9.85 -6.72 0.12
N LEU A 31 -8.55 -6.39 0.00
CA LEU A 31 -7.56 -7.32 -0.52
C LEU A 31 -7.47 -8.59 0.33
N ALA A 32 -7.41 -8.46 1.66
CA ALA A 32 -7.36 -9.61 2.56
C ALA A 32 -8.57 -10.54 2.38
N LYS A 33 -9.79 -9.98 2.26
CA LYS A 33 -11.01 -10.76 1.98
C LYS A 33 -10.96 -11.46 0.61
N GLN A 34 -10.47 -10.78 -0.41
CA GLN A 34 -10.30 -11.38 -1.74
C GLN A 34 -9.30 -12.53 -1.72
N LEU A 35 -8.18 -12.36 -1.02
CA LEU A 35 -7.14 -13.39 -0.88
C LEU A 35 -7.62 -14.58 -0.04
N ALA A 36 -8.37 -14.34 1.04
CA ALA A 36 -9.00 -15.41 1.84
C ALA A 36 -9.93 -16.27 0.98
N SER A 37 -10.74 -15.64 0.10
CA SER A 37 -11.60 -16.37 -0.85
C SER A 37 -10.83 -17.11 -1.94
N LYS A 38 -9.51 -16.94 -1.99
CA LYS A 38 -8.57 -17.59 -2.93
C LYS A 38 -7.52 -18.43 -2.22
N ASN A 39 -7.84 -18.91 -1.01
CA ASN A 39 -7.05 -19.85 -0.23
C ASN A 39 -5.65 -19.36 0.19
N ALA A 40 -5.38 -18.06 0.21
CA ALA A 40 -4.12 -17.52 0.69
C ALA A 40 -4.02 -17.60 2.22
N HIS A 41 -2.84 -17.94 2.75
CA HIS A 41 -2.51 -17.67 4.15
C HIS A 41 -2.09 -16.22 4.33
N LEU A 42 -2.50 -15.57 5.41
CA LEU A 42 -2.35 -14.14 5.59
C LEU A 42 -1.59 -13.81 6.88
N VAL A 43 -0.70 -12.82 6.81
CA VAL A 43 -0.07 -12.22 7.98
C VAL A 43 -0.45 -10.73 7.99
N LEU A 44 -1.26 -10.33 8.97
CA LEU A 44 -1.78 -8.98 9.08
C LEU A 44 -0.87 -8.14 9.97
N LEU A 45 -0.16 -7.17 9.39
CA LEU A 45 0.56 -6.18 10.18
C LEU A 45 -0.40 -5.06 10.58
N ALA A 46 -0.71 -4.95 11.86
CA ALA A 46 -1.78 -4.09 12.36
C ALA A 46 -1.43 -3.33 13.64
N ARG A 47 -1.81 -2.06 13.69
CA ARG A 47 -1.63 -1.21 14.87
C ARG A 47 -2.61 -1.53 15.99
N ASN A 48 -3.86 -1.78 15.66
CA ASN A 48 -4.91 -2.10 16.61
C ASN A 48 -5.19 -3.61 16.57
N LEU A 49 -4.71 -4.32 17.59
CA LEU A 49 -4.83 -5.77 17.70
C LEU A 49 -6.28 -6.23 17.88
N THR A 50 -7.11 -5.50 18.60
CA THR A 50 -8.54 -5.83 18.78
C THR A 50 -9.24 -5.84 17.41
N LYS A 51 -9.03 -4.79 16.61
CA LYS A 51 -9.58 -4.73 15.27
C LYS A 51 -9.00 -5.79 14.34
N ALA A 52 -7.71 -6.10 14.48
CA ALA A 52 -7.08 -7.14 13.68
C ALA A 52 -7.65 -8.54 13.98
N ASN A 53 -7.94 -8.83 15.26
CA ASN A 53 -8.60 -10.08 15.65
C ASN A 53 -10.02 -10.18 15.06
N GLN A 54 -10.81 -9.10 15.09
CA GLN A 54 -12.12 -9.07 14.43
C GLN A 54 -12.00 -9.36 12.92
N VAL A 55 -11.01 -8.75 12.26
CA VAL A 55 -10.76 -9.00 10.83
C VAL A 55 -10.31 -10.45 10.61
N ARG A 56 -9.46 -11.01 11.45
CA ARG A 56 -9.10 -12.44 11.36
C ARG A 56 -10.34 -13.33 11.39
N ASP A 57 -11.25 -13.08 12.34
CA ASP A 57 -12.47 -13.88 12.47
C ASP A 57 -13.37 -13.73 11.22
N GLU A 58 -13.49 -12.52 10.65
CA GLU A 58 -14.17 -12.30 9.37
C GLU A 58 -13.52 -13.06 8.21
N LEU A 59 -12.19 -13.14 8.17
CA LEU A 59 -11.46 -13.85 7.11
C LEU A 59 -11.62 -15.37 7.24
N LEU A 60 -11.57 -15.90 8.46
CA LEU A 60 -11.82 -17.33 8.72
C LEU A 60 -13.28 -17.72 8.43
N ALA A 61 -14.23 -16.80 8.63
CA ALA A 61 -15.61 -17.01 8.21
C ALA A 61 -15.79 -17.08 6.68
N ILE A 62 -14.88 -16.44 5.90
CA ILE A 62 -14.87 -16.58 4.43
C ILE A 62 -14.28 -17.94 4.02
N ASN A 63 -13.22 -18.38 4.73
CA ASN A 63 -12.55 -19.64 4.46
C ASN A 63 -11.82 -20.12 5.71
N GLU A 64 -12.35 -21.14 6.36
CA GLU A 64 -11.79 -21.73 7.59
C GLU A 64 -10.48 -22.51 7.38
N SER A 65 -10.16 -22.86 6.14
CA SER A 65 -8.95 -23.66 5.82
C SER A 65 -7.68 -22.82 5.74
N ILE A 66 -7.76 -21.48 5.76
CA ILE A 66 -6.60 -20.62 5.70
C ILE A 66 -6.02 -20.34 7.10
N GLN A 67 -4.74 -19.96 7.14
CA GLN A 67 -4.12 -19.41 8.35
C GLN A 67 -4.11 -17.90 8.29
N VAL A 68 -4.40 -17.25 9.43
CA VAL A 68 -4.37 -15.79 9.56
C VAL A 68 -3.62 -15.44 10.83
N ASP A 69 -2.39 -14.96 10.67
CA ASP A 69 -1.53 -14.49 11.75
C ASP A 69 -1.61 -12.96 11.86
N ILE A 70 -1.35 -12.45 13.07
CA ILE A 70 -1.38 -11.02 13.36
C ILE A 70 -0.06 -10.64 14.02
N ILE A 71 0.60 -9.63 13.48
CA ILE A 71 1.79 -9.03 14.07
C ILE A 71 1.48 -7.58 14.44
N GLN A 72 1.82 -7.17 15.66
CA GLN A 72 1.69 -5.77 16.05
C GLN A 72 2.65 -4.90 15.26
N TYR A 73 2.13 -3.86 14.62
CA TYR A 73 2.89 -3.01 13.73
C TYR A 73 2.28 -1.61 13.62
N ASP A 74 3.06 -0.60 13.89
CA ASP A 74 2.73 0.79 13.55
C ASP A 74 3.85 1.36 12.66
N GLN A 75 3.51 1.77 11.44
CA GLN A 75 4.47 2.28 10.46
C GLN A 75 5.08 3.63 10.86
N SER A 76 4.59 4.27 11.91
CA SER A 76 5.16 5.49 12.52
C SER A 76 5.91 5.23 13.83
N ASP A 77 6.09 3.98 14.22
CA ASP A 77 6.80 3.58 15.44
C ASP A 77 7.93 2.62 15.10
N TYR A 78 9.18 3.09 15.20
CA TYR A 78 10.34 2.33 14.75
C TYR A 78 10.61 1.08 15.59
N GLU A 79 10.27 1.09 16.88
CA GLU A 79 10.39 -0.09 17.75
C GLU A 79 9.43 -1.19 17.33
N LEU A 80 8.19 -0.83 17.01
CA LEU A 80 7.20 -1.78 16.49
C LEU A 80 7.53 -2.26 15.08
N ILE A 81 8.18 -1.45 14.25
CA ILE A 81 8.69 -1.90 12.95
C ILE A 81 9.77 -2.96 13.16
N ASP A 82 10.77 -2.69 14.01
CA ASP A 82 11.90 -3.60 14.25
C ASP A 82 11.45 -4.92 14.87
N SER A 83 10.51 -4.86 15.81
CA SER A 83 9.89 -6.05 16.41
C SER A 83 9.15 -6.88 15.36
N ALA A 84 8.34 -6.24 14.51
CA ALA A 84 7.63 -6.92 13.44
C ALA A 84 8.59 -7.57 12.42
N VAL A 85 9.68 -6.88 12.07
CA VAL A 85 10.73 -7.43 11.20
C VAL A 85 11.34 -8.69 11.82
N SER A 86 11.66 -8.66 13.12
CA SER A 86 12.22 -9.81 13.82
C SER A 86 11.24 -10.99 13.82
N GLU A 87 9.96 -10.74 14.04
CA GLU A 87 8.93 -11.77 14.00
C GLU A 87 8.72 -12.36 12.60
N ILE A 88 8.72 -11.51 11.55
CA ILE A 88 8.64 -11.97 10.16
C ILE A 88 9.84 -12.87 9.83
N LYS A 89 11.05 -12.47 10.21
CA LYS A 89 12.27 -13.28 9.97
C LYS A 89 12.24 -14.61 10.67
N GLY A 90 11.72 -14.65 11.91
CA GLY A 90 11.69 -15.86 12.73
C GLY A 90 10.57 -16.84 12.37
N LYS A 91 9.37 -16.34 12.06
CA LYS A 91 8.16 -17.18 11.95
C LYS A 91 7.55 -17.23 10.53
N HIS A 92 7.87 -16.25 9.68
CA HIS A 92 7.21 -16.09 8.38
C HIS A 92 8.20 -15.96 7.22
N SER A 93 9.39 -16.55 7.35
CA SER A 93 10.46 -16.50 6.32
C SER A 93 10.04 -17.10 4.98
N ASP A 94 9.02 -17.95 4.98
CA ASP A 94 8.44 -18.64 3.83
C ASP A 94 7.41 -17.77 3.06
N PHE A 95 7.18 -16.52 3.44
CA PHE A 95 6.18 -15.68 2.76
C PHE A 95 6.44 -15.60 1.25
N TYR A 96 5.35 -15.59 0.48
CA TYR A 96 5.37 -15.38 -0.97
C TYR A 96 5.51 -13.91 -1.33
N ALA A 97 4.72 -13.05 -0.69
CA ALA A 97 4.71 -11.62 -0.99
C ALA A 97 4.48 -10.74 0.25
N LEU A 98 5.02 -9.52 0.22
CA LEU A 98 4.72 -8.43 1.15
C LEU A 98 4.01 -7.30 0.41
N VAL A 99 2.83 -6.94 0.89
CA VAL A 99 2.00 -5.86 0.35
C VAL A 99 2.11 -4.63 1.25
N ALA A 100 2.87 -3.64 0.80
CA ALA A 100 3.04 -2.34 1.44
C ALA A 100 1.86 -1.42 1.07
N ASN A 101 0.73 -1.59 1.75
CA ASN A 101 -0.51 -0.86 1.52
C ASN A 101 -0.76 0.22 2.59
N ALA A 102 -0.24 0.06 3.82
CA ALA A 102 -0.47 1.02 4.89
C ALA A 102 -0.05 2.44 4.51
N GLY A 103 -0.84 3.39 4.91
CA GLY A 103 -0.56 4.80 4.73
C GLY A 103 -1.67 5.66 5.31
N ILE A 104 -1.35 6.91 5.60
CA ILE A 104 -2.30 7.91 6.07
C ILE A 104 -2.42 9.03 5.05
N MET A 105 -3.62 9.56 4.91
CA MET A 105 -3.83 10.85 4.29
C MET A 105 -3.89 11.89 5.40
N CYS A 106 -3.14 12.90 5.23
CA CYS A 106 -2.82 13.98 6.13
C CYS A 106 -3.85 14.28 7.22
N PRO A 107 -3.46 14.31 8.48
CA PRO A 107 -4.33 14.78 9.56
C PRO A 107 -4.72 16.25 9.31
N PRO A 108 -5.91 16.71 9.81
CA PRO A 108 -6.38 18.08 9.59
C PRO A 108 -5.45 19.16 10.15
N LYS A 109 -4.66 18.82 11.15
CA LYS A 109 -3.59 19.64 11.72
C LYS A 109 -2.28 18.89 11.61
N GLU A 110 -1.19 19.62 11.51
CA GLU A 110 0.13 19.02 11.54
C GLU A 110 0.33 18.19 12.81
N LYS A 111 0.91 17.02 12.61
CA LYS A 111 1.35 16.14 13.71
C LYS A 111 2.76 15.68 13.38
N LYS A 112 3.58 15.59 14.43
CA LYS A 112 4.88 14.93 14.36
C LYS A 112 4.79 13.51 14.88
N SER A 113 5.59 12.63 14.32
CA SER A 113 5.80 11.27 14.83
C SER A 113 6.63 11.30 16.12
N LYS A 114 6.82 10.14 16.76
CA LYS A 114 7.75 9.99 17.89
C LYS A 114 9.18 10.41 17.55
N GLN A 115 9.57 10.28 16.26
CA GLN A 115 10.89 10.62 15.74
C GLN A 115 11.04 12.10 15.40
N GLY A 116 9.99 12.92 15.59
CA GLY A 116 10.00 14.34 15.32
C GLY A 116 9.74 14.74 13.86
N TYR A 117 9.52 13.78 12.95
CA TYR A 117 9.21 14.05 11.54
C TYR A 117 7.72 14.37 11.32
N PRO A 118 7.36 15.09 10.22
CA PRO A 118 5.96 15.21 9.82
C PRO A 118 5.31 13.83 9.72
N LEU A 119 4.22 13.60 10.45
CA LEU A 119 3.62 12.28 10.63
C LEU A 119 3.29 11.58 9.29
N THR A 120 2.85 12.34 8.28
CA THR A 120 2.53 11.76 6.97
C THR A 120 3.76 11.29 6.22
N ILE A 121 4.86 12.05 6.30
CA ILE A 121 6.15 11.66 5.69
C ILE A 121 6.70 10.44 6.40
N ASP A 122 6.69 10.46 7.72
CA ASP A 122 7.22 9.36 8.52
C ASP A 122 6.41 8.08 8.29
N THR A 123 5.09 8.14 8.44
CA THR A 123 4.25 6.96 8.24
C THR A 123 4.33 6.43 6.81
N ASN A 124 4.17 7.29 5.79
CA ASN A 124 4.03 6.79 4.41
C ASN A 124 5.37 6.41 3.77
N PHE A 125 6.46 7.07 4.16
CA PHE A 125 7.75 6.91 3.50
C PHE A 125 8.85 6.36 4.43
N LEU A 126 9.21 7.06 5.53
CA LEU A 126 10.36 6.67 6.34
C LEU A 126 10.14 5.33 7.05
N GLY A 127 8.95 5.12 7.64
CA GLY A 127 8.60 3.85 8.27
C GLY A 127 8.50 2.71 7.26
N LEU A 128 7.95 2.97 6.06
CA LEU A 128 7.96 1.98 4.99
C LEU A 128 9.39 1.66 4.55
N LYS A 129 10.24 2.68 4.36
CA LYS A 129 11.65 2.50 4.02
C LYS A 129 12.35 1.64 5.07
N ARG A 130 12.16 1.95 6.38
CA ARG A 130 12.74 1.18 7.48
C ARG A 130 12.33 -0.29 7.47
N LEU A 131 11.06 -0.59 7.20
CA LEU A 131 10.57 -1.96 7.05
C LEU A 131 11.29 -2.67 5.89
N LEU A 132 11.28 -2.05 4.72
CA LEU A 132 11.83 -2.66 3.50
C LEU A 132 13.35 -2.80 3.54
N ASP A 133 14.08 -1.82 4.06
CA ASP A 133 15.54 -1.88 4.23
C ASP A 133 16.00 -3.06 5.09
N GLN A 134 15.16 -3.48 6.06
CA GLN A 134 15.48 -4.59 6.94
C GLN A 134 14.98 -5.95 6.40
N ILE A 135 13.87 -5.98 5.66
CA ILE A 135 13.29 -7.22 5.14
C ILE A 135 13.96 -7.66 3.83
N ILE A 136 14.14 -6.74 2.88
CA ILE A 136 14.61 -7.08 1.53
C ILE A 136 15.99 -7.78 1.54
N PRO A 137 17.00 -7.34 2.31
CA PRO A 137 18.30 -8.01 2.31
C PRO A 137 18.29 -9.41 2.90
N SER A 138 17.27 -9.73 3.70
CA SER A 138 17.17 -11.00 4.40
C SER A 138 16.51 -12.10 3.58
N PHE A 139 15.89 -11.77 2.44
CA PHE A 139 15.10 -12.71 1.66
C PHE A 139 15.37 -12.58 0.16
N LYS A 140 15.27 -13.72 -0.54
CA LYS A 140 15.38 -13.83 -1.99
C LYS A 140 14.12 -14.47 -2.57
N ASN A 141 13.86 -14.22 -3.85
CA ASN A 141 12.70 -14.77 -4.58
C ASN A 141 11.36 -14.38 -3.94
N LYS A 142 11.30 -13.17 -3.37
CA LYS A 142 10.08 -12.61 -2.78
C LYS A 142 9.50 -11.52 -3.68
N ARG A 143 8.20 -11.31 -3.53
CA ARG A 143 7.46 -10.27 -4.25
C ARG A 143 7.05 -9.15 -3.30
N TYR A 144 7.39 -7.92 -3.66
CA TYR A 144 7.07 -6.72 -2.91
C TYR A 144 6.12 -5.84 -3.72
N LEU A 145 4.88 -5.72 -3.26
CA LEU A 145 3.92 -4.80 -3.85
C LEU A 145 3.92 -3.50 -3.06
N ILE A 146 4.15 -2.40 -3.76
CA ILE A 146 4.19 -1.07 -3.15
C ILE A 146 3.03 -0.25 -3.71
N GLN A 147 2.17 0.27 -2.81
CA GLN A 147 1.01 1.06 -3.21
C GLN A 147 1.37 2.54 -3.31
N GLY A 148 1.49 3.02 -4.54
CA GLY A 148 1.63 4.41 -4.90
C GLY A 148 0.30 5.19 -4.83
N SER A 149 0.24 6.30 -5.57
CA SER A 149 -0.96 7.13 -5.66
C SER A 149 -1.01 7.89 -6.98
N LEU A 150 -2.20 8.02 -7.56
CA LEU A 150 -2.44 8.82 -8.76
C LEU A 150 -1.93 10.26 -8.64
N ILE A 151 -1.98 10.84 -7.44
CA ILE A 151 -1.62 12.24 -7.22
C ILE A 151 -0.13 12.46 -6.89
N SER A 152 0.67 11.42 -6.81
CA SER A 152 2.12 11.50 -6.52
C SER A 152 2.92 12.32 -7.55
N GLY A 153 2.33 12.62 -8.72
CA GLY A 153 2.97 13.35 -9.82
C GLY A 153 2.82 14.87 -9.81
N TYR A 154 1.99 15.44 -8.93
CA TYR A 154 1.46 16.79 -9.15
C TYR A 154 2.22 17.96 -8.50
N HIS A 155 3.23 17.76 -7.68
CA HIS A 155 3.92 18.89 -7.02
C HIS A 155 5.40 18.62 -6.79
N TYR A 156 6.20 18.59 -7.87
CA TYR A 156 7.64 18.44 -7.74
C TYR A 156 8.39 19.76 -7.97
N SER A 157 9.06 20.23 -6.94
CA SER A 157 10.19 21.12 -7.10
C SER A 157 11.46 20.41 -6.66
N PRO A 158 12.59 20.55 -7.36
CA PRO A 158 13.87 20.01 -6.91
C PRO A 158 14.32 20.55 -5.55
N LYS A 159 13.72 21.67 -5.11
CA LYS A 159 13.99 22.33 -3.82
C LYS A 159 13.00 21.93 -2.73
N ILE A 160 12.23 20.83 -2.90
CA ILE A 160 11.29 20.40 -1.86
C ILE A 160 12.07 19.89 -0.66
N ASP A 161 11.88 20.58 0.45
CA ASP A 161 12.20 20.05 1.77
C ASP A 161 11.04 19.15 2.22
N ILE A 162 11.30 17.83 2.26
CA ILE A 162 10.31 16.82 2.67
C ILE A 162 10.02 16.90 4.18
N TYR A 163 10.89 17.54 4.93
CA TYR A 163 10.79 17.73 6.38
C TYR A 163 10.27 19.11 6.76
N SER A 164 9.85 19.91 5.78
CA SER A 164 9.38 21.30 6.00
C SER A 164 8.25 21.34 7.02
N ASP A 165 8.37 22.23 7.99
CA ASP A 165 7.36 22.53 8.99
C ASP A 165 6.17 23.33 8.43
N LYS A 166 6.25 23.79 7.17
CA LYS A 166 5.11 24.45 6.50
C LYS A 166 4.08 23.40 6.09
N TYR A 167 3.08 23.21 6.97
CA TYR A 167 2.03 22.24 6.75
C TYR A 167 1.10 22.62 5.61
N ASN A 168 1.04 21.78 4.60
CA ASN A 168 0.00 21.77 3.59
C ASN A 168 -0.41 20.33 3.35
N VAL A 169 -1.63 20.02 3.71
CA VAL A 169 -2.22 18.68 3.68
C VAL A 169 -1.99 17.95 2.37
N VAL A 170 -2.39 18.56 1.26
CA VAL A 170 -2.32 17.92 -0.06
C VAL A 170 -0.87 17.79 -0.52
N LYS A 171 -0.06 18.85 -0.32
CA LYS A 171 1.35 18.85 -0.71
C LYS A 171 2.15 17.77 0.04
N GLN A 172 1.96 17.66 1.36
CA GLN A 172 2.69 16.69 2.17
C GLN A 172 2.34 15.25 1.79
N TYR A 173 1.06 14.97 1.55
CA TYR A 173 0.64 13.65 1.05
C TYR A 173 1.23 13.34 -0.33
N ASN A 174 1.17 14.27 -1.27
CA ASN A 174 1.74 14.11 -2.61
C ASN A 174 3.24 13.83 -2.55
N ILE A 175 3.97 14.59 -1.72
CA ILE A 175 5.40 14.38 -1.51
C ILE A 175 5.67 12.99 -0.93
N SER A 176 4.93 12.59 0.11
CA SER A 176 5.11 11.28 0.73
C SER A 176 4.92 10.14 -0.28
N LYS A 177 3.90 10.22 -1.14
CA LYS A 177 3.63 9.22 -2.17
C LYS A 177 4.65 9.25 -3.32
N ALA A 178 5.20 10.42 -3.62
CA ALA A 178 6.31 10.53 -4.56
C ALA A 178 7.59 9.85 -4.03
N CYS A 179 7.87 10.01 -2.75
CA CYS A 179 8.98 9.30 -2.10
C CYS A 179 8.75 7.77 -2.11
N VAL A 180 7.50 7.31 -1.92
CA VAL A 180 7.14 5.88 -2.04
C VAL A 180 7.41 5.34 -3.45
N GLU A 181 7.07 6.08 -4.50
CA GLU A 181 7.37 5.67 -5.88
C GLU A 181 8.88 5.67 -6.17
N ALA A 182 9.61 6.65 -5.64
CA ALA A 182 11.07 6.68 -5.75
C ALA A 182 11.71 5.49 -5.00
N LEU A 183 11.18 5.13 -3.83
CA LEU A 183 11.62 3.96 -3.06
C LEU A 183 11.39 2.66 -3.83
N TRP A 184 10.19 2.48 -4.42
CA TRP A 184 9.92 1.35 -5.32
C TRP A 184 10.93 1.28 -6.46
N HIS A 185 11.17 2.40 -7.16
CA HIS A 185 12.09 2.44 -8.28
C HIS A 185 13.53 2.14 -7.85
N TYR A 186 13.96 2.65 -6.69
CA TYR A 186 15.26 2.36 -6.13
C TYR A 186 15.48 0.86 -5.92
N TYR A 187 14.54 0.15 -5.31
CA TYR A 187 14.65 -1.29 -5.13
C TYR A 187 14.55 -2.05 -6.45
N TYR A 188 13.67 -1.66 -7.34
CA TYR A 188 13.50 -2.27 -8.64
C TYR A 188 14.79 -2.28 -9.47
N ILE A 189 15.56 -1.18 -9.45
CA ILE A 189 16.82 -1.11 -10.22
C ILE A 189 18.02 -1.72 -9.51
N ASN A 190 18.06 -1.69 -8.18
CA ASN A 190 19.22 -2.10 -7.40
C ASN A 190 19.15 -3.52 -6.82
N ASN A 191 17.98 -4.15 -6.75
CA ASN A 191 17.81 -5.50 -6.25
C ASN A 191 17.32 -6.42 -7.38
N LYS A 192 18.09 -7.49 -7.65
CA LYS A 192 17.78 -8.47 -8.71
C LYS A 192 17.28 -9.79 -8.16
N ASP A 193 17.34 -9.99 -6.86
CA ASP A 193 16.96 -11.22 -6.19
C ASP A 193 15.45 -11.30 -5.90
N ASN A 194 14.74 -10.18 -6.02
CA ASN A 194 13.32 -10.05 -5.67
C ASN A 194 12.52 -9.30 -6.77
N GLU A 195 11.22 -9.39 -6.70
CA GLU A 195 10.29 -8.71 -7.61
C GLU A 195 9.64 -7.49 -6.92
N PHE A 196 9.63 -6.36 -7.60
CA PHE A 196 9.06 -5.10 -7.12
C PHE A 196 7.98 -4.61 -8.07
N ILE A 197 6.74 -4.56 -7.59
CA ILE A 197 5.58 -4.17 -8.37
C ILE A 197 4.97 -2.93 -7.76
N LEU A 198 4.72 -1.91 -8.59
CA LEU A 198 4.04 -0.70 -8.17
C LEU A 198 2.56 -0.77 -8.55
N THR A 199 1.69 -0.39 -7.64
CA THR A 199 0.25 -0.34 -7.90
C THR A 199 -0.33 1.02 -7.57
N GLU A 200 -1.33 1.46 -8.32
CA GLU A 200 -2.18 2.60 -7.97
C GLU A 200 -3.62 2.13 -7.83
N PRO A 201 -4.30 2.48 -6.74
CA PRO A 201 -5.68 2.05 -6.51
C PRO A 201 -6.71 2.88 -7.30
N GLY A 202 -6.30 4.01 -7.89
CA GLY A 202 -7.21 5.04 -8.40
C GLY A 202 -7.82 5.89 -7.29
N VAL A 203 -8.98 6.49 -7.58
CA VAL A 203 -9.73 7.31 -6.60
C VAL A 203 -10.84 6.46 -5.98
N THR A 204 -10.75 6.26 -4.66
CA THR A 204 -11.69 5.44 -3.91
C THR A 204 -12.42 6.25 -2.84
N SER A 205 -13.61 5.83 -2.49
CA SER A 205 -14.37 6.34 -1.33
C SER A 205 -13.88 5.73 0.00
N SER A 206 -12.57 5.50 0.14
CA SER A 206 -12.00 4.91 1.35
C SER A 206 -11.96 5.90 2.52
N ASP A 207 -11.79 5.39 3.74
CA ASP A 207 -11.67 6.17 4.99
C ASP A 207 -10.56 7.25 4.97
N ILE A 208 -9.67 7.18 4.00
CA ILE A 208 -8.63 8.18 3.75
C ILE A 208 -9.22 9.58 3.55
N PHE A 209 -10.41 9.70 2.94
CA PHE A 209 -11.11 10.97 2.73
C PHE A 209 -12.10 11.32 3.86
N ARG A 210 -12.25 10.50 4.88
CA ARG A 210 -13.25 10.69 5.94
C ARG A 210 -13.17 12.06 6.62
N ASN A 211 -11.97 12.59 6.79
CA ASN A 211 -11.74 13.90 7.42
C ASN A 211 -12.00 15.10 6.49
N TYR A 212 -12.15 14.87 5.18
CA TYR A 212 -12.36 15.90 4.16
C TYR A 212 -13.80 15.96 3.63
N ILE A 213 -14.67 15.06 4.05
CA ILE A 213 -16.06 14.97 3.60
C ILE A 213 -16.83 16.26 3.90
N TRP A 214 -16.40 17.07 4.89
CA TRP A 214 -17.04 18.35 5.16
C TRP A 214 -16.98 19.33 3.95
N LEU A 215 -15.85 19.43 3.26
CA LEU A 215 -15.71 20.32 2.10
C LEU A 215 -16.55 19.87 0.88
N PHE A 216 -16.92 18.59 0.83
CA PHE A 216 -17.67 17.96 -0.27
C PHE A 216 -19.11 17.61 0.10
N ARG A 217 -19.60 18.08 1.24
CA ARG A 217 -20.85 17.58 1.84
C ARG A 217 -22.13 17.93 1.07
N THR A 218 -22.15 18.95 0.23
CA THR A 218 -23.37 19.47 -0.43
C THR A 218 -23.46 19.13 -1.93
N VAL A 219 -22.37 19.19 -2.68
CA VAL A 219 -22.34 18.92 -4.13
C VAL A 219 -21.52 17.67 -4.46
N GLY A 220 -20.59 17.30 -3.57
CA GLY A 220 -19.61 16.26 -3.83
C GLY A 220 -20.12 14.81 -3.74
N LYS A 221 -21.20 14.51 -3.01
CA LYS A 221 -21.64 13.12 -2.80
C LYS A 221 -22.02 12.39 -4.10
N VAL A 222 -22.61 13.09 -5.04
CA VAL A 222 -23.04 12.51 -6.32
C VAL A 222 -21.82 12.37 -7.25
N ILE A 223 -20.99 13.41 -7.32
CA ILE A 223 -19.77 13.42 -8.15
C ILE A 223 -18.77 12.38 -7.65
N ILE A 224 -18.57 12.28 -6.33
CA ILE A 224 -17.68 11.26 -5.72
C ILE A 224 -18.19 9.84 -6.02
N ARG A 225 -19.50 9.57 -5.96
CA ARG A 225 -20.08 8.27 -6.32
C ARG A 225 -19.88 7.90 -7.78
N ILE A 226 -19.83 8.87 -8.68
CA ILE A 226 -19.64 8.65 -10.12
C ILE A 226 -18.16 8.47 -10.46
N ILE A 227 -17.26 9.21 -9.80
CA ILE A 227 -15.83 9.23 -10.09
C ILE A 227 -15.07 8.15 -9.28
N CYS A 228 -15.41 7.99 -8.01
CA CYS A 228 -14.77 7.01 -7.14
C CYS A 228 -15.29 5.61 -7.38
N HIS A 229 -14.41 4.64 -7.39
CA HIS A 229 -14.82 3.24 -7.39
C HIS A 229 -14.75 2.63 -5.98
N SER A 230 -15.41 1.47 -5.80
CA SER A 230 -15.41 0.78 -4.51
C SER A 230 -14.00 0.35 -4.09
N VAL A 231 -13.78 0.21 -2.79
CA VAL A 231 -12.52 -0.33 -2.24
C VAL A 231 -12.22 -1.73 -2.77
N ASP A 232 -13.27 -2.54 -3.03
CA ASP A 232 -13.13 -3.89 -3.59
C ASP A 232 -12.55 -3.85 -5.00
N LYS A 233 -12.97 -2.88 -5.80
CA LYS A 233 -12.44 -2.71 -7.15
C LYS A 233 -11.03 -2.11 -7.14
N ALA A 234 -10.74 -1.24 -6.19
CA ALA A 234 -9.41 -0.68 -5.99
C ALA A 234 -8.39 -1.76 -5.57
N ALA A 235 -8.80 -2.67 -4.68
CA ALA A 235 -7.97 -3.78 -4.22
C ALA A 235 -7.54 -4.73 -5.36
N LEU A 236 -8.28 -4.75 -6.47
CA LEU A 236 -7.93 -5.58 -7.62
C LEU A 236 -6.59 -5.21 -8.25
N THR A 237 -6.10 -3.96 -8.12
CA THR A 237 -4.76 -3.59 -8.62
C THR A 237 -3.67 -4.29 -7.82
N LEU A 238 -3.81 -4.37 -6.52
CA LEU A 238 -2.93 -5.15 -5.64
C LEU A 238 -3.06 -6.65 -5.93
N LEU A 239 -4.29 -7.17 -6.00
CA LEU A 239 -4.53 -8.57 -6.30
C LEU A 239 -3.90 -8.98 -7.64
N LYS A 240 -4.03 -8.16 -8.70
CA LYS A 240 -3.38 -8.41 -9.99
C LYS A 240 -1.86 -8.46 -9.86
N GLY A 241 -1.25 -7.60 -9.04
CA GLY A 241 0.18 -7.62 -8.79
C GLY A 241 0.69 -8.88 -8.09
N LEU A 242 -0.18 -9.60 -7.40
CA LEU A 242 0.15 -10.87 -6.74
C LEU A 242 0.09 -12.08 -7.68
N THR A 243 -0.57 -11.96 -8.85
CA THR A 243 -0.70 -13.08 -9.78
C THR A 243 0.61 -13.39 -10.52
N LYS A 244 0.74 -14.63 -11.00
CA LYS A 244 1.89 -15.10 -11.79
C LYS A 244 2.12 -14.34 -13.09
N ASP A 245 1.07 -13.68 -13.63
CA ASP A 245 1.18 -12.87 -14.84
C ASP A 245 1.97 -11.57 -14.62
N SER A 246 2.07 -11.11 -13.37
CA SER A 246 2.80 -9.89 -13.02
C SER A 246 4.30 -10.15 -12.92
N LYS A 247 5.08 -9.19 -13.39
CA LYS A 247 6.54 -9.29 -13.51
C LYS A 247 7.24 -8.16 -12.73
N ASN A 248 8.50 -8.39 -12.42
CA ASN A 248 9.33 -7.34 -11.81
C ASN A 248 9.33 -6.04 -12.62
N GLY A 249 9.04 -4.93 -11.96
CA GLY A 249 8.94 -3.60 -12.57
C GLY A 249 7.56 -3.23 -13.12
N ASP A 250 6.58 -4.11 -13.03
CA ASP A 250 5.22 -3.79 -13.47
C ASP A 250 4.62 -2.64 -12.69
N PHE A 251 3.91 -1.79 -13.43
CA PHE A 251 3.08 -0.72 -12.89
C PHE A 251 1.62 -0.99 -13.23
N ILE A 252 0.80 -1.21 -12.20
CA ILE A 252 -0.59 -1.65 -12.34
C ILE A 252 -1.52 -0.53 -11.88
N VAL A 253 -2.42 -0.13 -12.77
CA VAL A 253 -3.34 1.00 -12.56
C VAL A 253 -4.76 0.63 -13.00
N PRO A 254 -5.81 1.36 -12.57
CA PRO A 254 -7.13 1.22 -13.15
C PRO A 254 -7.18 1.57 -14.64
N ARG A 255 -8.02 0.86 -15.42
CA ARG A 255 -8.12 1.01 -16.88
C ARG A 255 -8.78 2.32 -17.31
N GLY A 256 -9.66 2.91 -16.50
CA GLY A 256 -10.49 4.05 -16.85
C GLY A 256 -9.72 5.33 -17.16
N LEU A 257 -10.45 6.35 -17.58
CA LEU A 257 -9.90 7.65 -17.97
C LEU A 257 -9.03 8.22 -16.84
N GLY A 258 -7.84 8.70 -17.16
CA GLY A 258 -6.89 9.23 -16.18
C GLY A 258 -6.44 8.24 -15.10
N THR A 259 -6.71 6.96 -15.24
CA THR A 259 -6.47 5.91 -14.22
C THR A 259 -7.25 6.11 -12.92
N ILE A 260 -8.34 6.88 -12.98
CA ILE A 260 -9.16 7.23 -11.81
C ILE A 260 -9.91 6.01 -11.27
N SER A 261 -10.51 5.20 -12.16
CA SER A 261 -11.30 4.04 -11.78
C SER A 261 -11.22 2.94 -12.84
N GLY A 262 -11.70 1.75 -12.52
CA GLY A 262 -11.77 0.66 -13.51
C GLY A 262 -11.10 -0.63 -13.02
N TYR A 263 -11.03 -1.63 -13.91
CA TYR A 263 -10.31 -2.87 -13.67
C TYR A 263 -8.81 -2.66 -13.87
N PRO A 264 -7.95 -3.52 -13.27
CA PRO A 264 -6.51 -3.41 -13.40
C PRO A 264 -6.04 -3.53 -14.86
N LYS A 265 -5.05 -2.71 -15.21
CA LYS A 265 -4.23 -2.88 -16.43
C LYS A 265 -2.78 -2.59 -16.11
N TYR A 266 -1.89 -3.20 -16.89
CA TYR A 266 -0.48 -2.82 -16.91
C TYR A 266 -0.31 -1.51 -17.65
N LYS A 267 0.57 -0.65 -17.15
CA LYS A 267 0.93 0.62 -17.78
C LYS A 267 2.43 0.84 -17.65
N LYS A 268 3.05 1.45 -18.65
CA LYS A 268 4.44 1.87 -18.54
C LYS A 268 4.56 2.98 -17.49
N PHE A 269 5.45 2.81 -16.51
CA PHE A 269 5.67 3.82 -15.50
C PHE A 269 6.24 5.09 -16.14
N PRO A 270 5.69 6.29 -15.88
CA PRO A 270 6.20 7.53 -16.45
C PRO A 270 7.52 7.91 -15.78
N LYS A 271 8.65 7.67 -16.43
CA LYS A 271 9.99 8.00 -15.90
C LYS A 271 10.11 9.45 -15.38
N LYS A 272 9.32 10.38 -15.95
CA LYS A 272 9.24 11.79 -15.49
C LYS A 272 8.79 11.95 -14.03
N ARG A 273 8.15 10.93 -13.45
CA ARG A 273 7.71 10.94 -12.03
C ARG A 273 8.86 10.69 -11.06
N ILE A 274 9.92 10.02 -11.51
CA ILE A 274 11.10 9.77 -10.68
C ILE A 274 12.16 10.78 -11.05
N ARG A 275 12.55 11.59 -10.08
CA ARG A 275 13.59 12.58 -10.21
C ARG A 275 14.77 12.23 -9.32
N ASP A 276 15.97 12.50 -9.79
CA ASP A 276 17.24 12.15 -9.11
C ASP A 276 17.30 12.63 -7.66
N PHE A 277 16.70 13.80 -7.36
CA PHE A 277 16.68 14.31 -5.99
C PHE A 277 15.85 13.44 -5.02
N LEU A 278 14.78 12.79 -5.48
CA LEU A 278 14.02 11.84 -4.66
C LEU A 278 14.80 10.55 -4.44
N ILE A 279 15.54 10.09 -5.45
CA ILE A 279 16.42 8.93 -5.30
C ILE A 279 17.49 9.20 -4.26
N ASN A 280 18.07 10.41 -4.25
CA ASN A 280 19.05 10.80 -3.24
C ASN A 280 18.46 10.82 -1.82
N LYS A 281 17.17 11.21 -1.66
CA LYS A 281 16.46 11.14 -0.36
C LYS A 281 16.14 9.70 0.07
N VAL A 282 16.04 8.77 -0.86
CA VAL A 282 15.85 7.34 -0.57
C VAL A 282 17.16 6.68 -0.14
N ARG A 283 18.31 7.12 -0.69
CA ARG A 283 19.63 6.55 -0.38
C ARG A 283 20.13 6.92 1.02
N ASN A 284 19.83 8.13 1.46
CA ASN A 284 20.22 8.68 2.77
C ASN A 284 19.08 8.49 3.80
#